data_b900f61c309e88c63ddcc9097fd344d7
#
_entry.id   b900f61c309e88c63ddcc9097fd344d7
#
_cell.length_a   1.000
_cell.length_b   1.000
_cell.length_c   1.000
_cell.angle_alpha   90.00
_cell.angle_beta   90.00
_cell.angle_gamma   90.00
#
_symmetry.space_group_name_H-M   'P 1'
#
loop_
_entity.id
_entity.type
_entity.pdbx_description
1 polymer ?
#
loop_
_entity_poly.entity_id
_entity_poly.type
_entity_poly.pdbx_seq_one_letter_code
_entity_poly.pdbx_strand_id
1 'polypeptide(L)'
;MKRVVITGMGTVNPLGCNLETFWNNVKQGKLGISTIDTFDTTEVEISVAGIVRDFDPTAHLDKKDIRHMERFTQFAVVAAKEALEDCGSDLKDLDPYRCGVIIGCGVGGLEMTQKQHSIYLEKGPNRISPFFVPMMISNMAGGQVAMKTNFRGDNYCTVTACASATHAIGEAFRKIKDGYL
;
A
#
# COMPACT_ATOMS: atom_id res chain seq x y z
N MET A 1 -1.64 -19.95 25.17
CA MET A 1 -0.97 -19.15 24.13
C MET A 1 -2.04 -18.87 23.06
N LYS A 2 -2.28 -17.60 22.69
CA LYS A 2 -3.27 -17.26 21.65
C LYS A 2 -2.80 -17.79 20.30
N ARG A 3 -3.70 -18.39 19.53
CA ARG A 3 -3.46 -18.78 18.14
C ARG A 3 -3.73 -17.58 17.24
N VAL A 4 -2.76 -17.22 16.39
CA VAL A 4 -2.90 -16.16 15.40
C VAL A 4 -3.14 -16.80 14.04
N VAL A 5 -4.12 -16.32 13.29
CA VAL A 5 -4.52 -16.83 11.97
C VAL A 5 -4.67 -15.68 10.99
N ILE A 6 -4.54 -15.97 9.70
CA ILE A 6 -4.91 -15.07 8.60
C ILE A 6 -6.40 -15.30 8.34
N THR A 7 -7.19 -14.25 8.37
CA THR A 7 -8.64 -14.30 8.19
C THR A 7 -9.10 -13.76 6.84
N GLY A 8 -8.27 -12.99 6.16
CA GLY A 8 -8.55 -12.47 4.84
C GLY A 8 -7.29 -11.98 4.15
N MET A 9 -7.32 -11.91 2.84
CA MET A 9 -6.21 -11.50 1.99
C MET A 9 -6.70 -10.52 0.94
N GLY A 10 -5.78 -9.65 0.48
CA GLY A 10 -6.03 -8.74 -0.64
C GLY A 10 -4.71 -8.34 -1.30
N THR A 11 -4.75 -8.03 -2.58
CA THR A 11 -3.53 -7.75 -3.33
C THR A 11 -3.76 -6.78 -4.48
N VAL A 12 -2.73 -5.94 -4.71
CA VAL A 12 -2.57 -5.17 -5.94
C VAL A 12 -1.13 -5.36 -6.40
N ASN A 13 -0.95 -6.05 -7.51
CA ASN A 13 0.38 -6.38 -8.04
C ASN A 13 0.35 -6.51 -9.58
N PRO A 14 1.52 -6.67 -10.25
CA PRO A 14 1.58 -6.78 -11.71
C PRO A 14 0.85 -7.98 -12.33
N LEU A 15 0.48 -8.99 -11.55
CA LEU A 15 -0.28 -10.15 -12.00
C LEU A 15 -1.79 -10.00 -11.76
N GLY A 16 -2.24 -8.98 -11.04
CA GLY A 16 -3.65 -8.72 -10.80
C GLY A 16 -3.89 -7.68 -9.71
N CYS A 17 -4.98 -6.97 -9.85
CA CYS A 17 -5.43 -5.95 -8.89
C CYS A 17 -6.47 -6.48 -7.90
N ASN A 18 -6.62 -7.79 -7.80
CA ASN A 18 -7.40 -8.53 -6.82
C ASN A 18 -6.86 -9.95 -6.67
N LEU A 19 -7.23 -10.62 -5.59
CA LEU A 19 -6.74 -11.93 -5.21
C LEU A 19 -7.08 -13.03 -6.24
N GLU A 20 -8.30 -13.01 -6.76
CA GLU A 20 -8.75 -14.00 -7.76
C GLU A 20 -7.93 -13.94 -9.05
N THR A 21 -7.80 -12.74 -9.61
CA THR A 21 -7.02 -12.50 -10.84
C THR A 21 -5.55 -12.85 -10.62
N PHE A 22 -4.97 -12.40 -9.51
CA PHE A 22 -3.59 -12.72 -9.13
C PHE A 22 -3.37 -14.22 -9.08
N TRP A 23 -4.19 -14.95 -8.33
CA TRP A 23 -4.03 -16.39 -8.14
C TRP A 23 -4.23 -17.18 -9.44
N ASN A 24 -5.20 -16.80 -10.27
CA ASN A 24 -5.42 -17.42 -11.56
C ASN A 24 -4.24 -17.20 -12.50
N ASN A 25 -3.64 -16.03 -12.52
CA ASN A 25 -2.46 -15.74 -13.32
C ASN A 25 -1.21 -16.48 -12.82
N VAL A 26 -1.05 -16.60 -11.49
CA VAL A 26 0.02 -17.45 -10.90
C VAL A 26 -0.12 -18.91 -11.33
N LYS A 27 -1.34 -19.49 -11.23
CA LYS A 27 -1.60 -20.88 -11.66
C LYS A 27 -1.32 -21.11 -13.15
N GLN A 28 -1.51 -20.09 -13.98
CA GLN A 28 -1.23 -20.15 -15.42
C GLN A 28 0.24 -19.89 -15.76
N GLY A 29 1.10 -19.61 -14.78
CA GLY A 29 2.51 -19.29 -15.01
C GLY A 29 2.72 -17.97 -15.74
N LYS A 30 1.76 -17.00 -15.67
CA LYS A 30 1.92 -15.69 -16.31
C LYS A 30 3.07 -14.90 -15.68
N LEU A 31 3.76 -14.15 -16.51
CA LEU A 31 4.86 -13.30 -16.10
C LEU A 31 4.36 -11.90 -15.75
N GLY A 32 4.65 -11.44 -14.53
CA GLY A 32 4.31 -10.07 -14.07
C GLY A 32 5.40 -9.03 -14.39
N ILE A 33 6.47 -9.41 -15.08
CA ILE A 33 7.56 -8.52 -15.50
C ILE A 33 7.37 -8.20 -16.98
N SER A 34 7.45 -6.94 -17.35
CA SER A 34 7.31 -6.46 -18.73
C SER A 34 8.25 -5.31 -19.01
N THR A 35 8.39 -4.95 -20.28
CA THR A 35 9.17 -3.78 -20.70
C THR A 35 8.61 -2.51 -20.05
N ILE A 36 9.50 -1.65 -19.59
CA ILE A 36 9.16 -0.33 -19.05
C ILE A 36 8.76 0.57 -20.23
N ASP A 37 7.57 1.16 -20.15
CA ASP A 37 7.02 2.09 -21.12
C ASP A 37 6.49 3.39 -20.48
N THR A 38 6.72 3.55 -19.17
CA THR A 38 6.30 4.71 -18.38
C THR A 38 7.29 5.88 -18.45
N PHE A 39 8.51 5.61 -18.89
CA PHE A 39 9.57 6.60 -19.14
C PHE A 39 10.57 6.06 -20.17
N ASP A 40 11.40 6.95 -20.73
CA ASP A 40 12.45 6.57 -21.67
C ASP A 40 13.57 5.79 -20.96
N THR A 41 13.84 4.58 -21.45
CA THR A 41 14.88 3.69 -20.92
C THR A 41 16.12 3.58 -21.80
N THR A 42 16.27 4.46 -22.81
CA THR A 42 17.36 4.38 -23.80
C THR A 42 18.76 4.45 -23.17
N GLU A 43 18.88 5.20 -22.07
CA GLU A 43 20.14 5.36 -21.34
C GLU A 43 20.21 4.49 -20.07
N VAL A 44 19.27 3.55 -19.88
CA VAL A 44 19.20 2.71 -18.69
C VAL A 44 19.47 1.25 -19.07
N GLU A 45 20.39 0.60 -18.35
CA GLU A 45 20.75 -0.82 -18.62
C GLU A 45 19.58 -1.79 -18.41
N ILE A 46 18.66 -1.47 -17.49
CA ILE A 46 17.50 -2.32 -17.16
C ILE A 46 16.25 -1.69 -17.78
N SER A 47 15.63 -2.42 -18.72
CA SER A 47 14.44 -2.00 -19.45
C SER A 47 13.16 -2.78 -19.06
N VAL A 48 13.22 -3.60 -18.01
CA VAL A 48 12.08 -4.42 -17.56
C VAL A 48 11.78 -4.21 -16.09
N ALA A 49 10.48 -4.23 -15.72
CA ALA A 49 10.03 -4.10 -14.35
C ALA A 49 8.68 -4.79 -14.13
N GLY A 50 8.34 -5.04 -12.87
CA GLY A 50 6.99 -5.43 -12.46
C GLY A 50 6.10 -4.17 -12.33
N ILE A 51 5.32 -3.87 -13.35
CA ILE A 51 4.48 -2.66 -13.41
C ILE A 51 3.01 -3.05 -13.23
N VAL A 52 2.33 -2.41 -12.30
CA VAL A 52 0.88 -2.54 -12.12
C VAL A 52 0.19 -1.63 -13.16
N ARG A 53 -0.35 -2.21 -14.22
CA ARG A 53 -0.94 -1.46 -15.35
C ARG A 53 -2.45 -1.28 -15.22
N ASP A 54 -3.15 -2.33 -14.83
CA ASP A 54 -4.62 -2.41 -14.88
C ASP A 54 -5.31 -1.87 -13.62
N PHE A 55 -4.60 -1.05 -12.83
CA PHE A 55 -5.14 -0.45 -11.63
C PHE A 55 -5.82 0.89 -11.94
N ASP A 56 -7.15 0.89 -11.89
CA ASP A 56 -7.95 2.11 -11.89
C ASP A 56 -8.37 2.48 -10.45
N PRO A 57 -7.77 3.51 -9.86
CA PRO A 57 -8.14 3.93 -8.51
C PRO A 57 -9.59 4.43 -8.42
N THR A 58 -10.19 4.90 -9.51
CA THR A 58 -11.56 5.46 -9.50
C THR A 58 -12.63 4.39 -9.30
N ALA A 59 -12.31 3.13 -9.57
CA ALA A 59 -13.19 1.99 -9.28
C ALA A 59 -13.28 1.66 -7.79
N HIS A 60 -12.35 2.15 -6.97
CA HIS A 60 -12.20 1.75 -5.57
C HIS A 60 -12.23 2.91 -4.58
N LEU A 61 -11.85 4.11 -5.02
CA LEU A 61 -11.60 5.27 -4.17
C LEU A 61 -12.29 6.52 -4.70
N ASP A 62 -12.70 7.41 -3.81
CA ASP A 62 -13.25 8.71 -4.18
C ASP A 62 -12.18 9.60 -4.82
N LYS A 63 -12.61 10.46 -5.76
CA LYS A 63 -11.72 11.40 -6.46
C LYS A 63 -10.94 12.33 -5.52
N LYS A 64 -11.49 12.67 -4.36
CA LYS A 64 -10.82 13.47 -3.33
C LYS A 64 -9.66 12.69 -2.73
N ASP A 65 -9.88 11.44 -2.38
CA ASP A 65 -8.86 10.55 -1.79
C ASP A 65 -7.71 10.30 -2.76
N ILE A 66 -8.04 9.99 -4.03
CA ILE A 66 -7.04 9.77 -5.09
C ILE A 66 -6.06 10.96 -5.21
N ARG A 67 -6.57 12.20 -5.09
CA ARG A 67 -5.73 13.40 -5.18
C ARG A 67 -4.78 13.61 -3.99
N HIS A 68 -5.07 12.98 -2.85
CA HIS A 68 -4.32 13.15 -1.61
C HIS A 68 -3.53 11.89 -1.21
N MET A 69 -3.54 10.87 -2.06
CA MET A 69 -2.79 9.63 -1.87
C MET A 69 -1.88 9.38 -3.07
N GLU A 70 -0.62 9.12 -2.83
CA GLU A 70 0.24 8.58 -3.88
C GLU A 70 -0.08 7.11 -4.16
N ARG A 71 0.38 6.59 -5.29
CA ARG A 71 0.01 5.28 -5.80
C ARG A 71 0.25 4.13 -4.83
N PHE A 72 1.37 4.15 -4.08
CA PHE A 72 1.64 3.11 -3.07
C PHE A 72 0.59 3.08 -1.94
N THR A 73 0.09 4.25 -1.54
CA THR A 73 -0.99 4.38 -0.54
C THR A 73 -2.32 3.89 -1.11
N GLN A 74 -2.62 4.20 -2.37
CA GLN A 74 -3.82 3.70 -3.05
C GLN A 74 -3.82 2.16 -3.10
N PHE A 75 -2.68 1.54 -3.45
CA PHE A 75 -2.52 0.08 -3.43
C PHE A 75 -2.79 -0.51 -2.04
N ALA A 76 -2.21 0.07 -1.01
CA ALA A 76 -2.39 -0.39 0.37
C ALA A 76 -3.86 -0.32 0.82
N VAL A 77 -4.55 0.78 0.51
CA VAL A 77 -5.96 0.96 0.87
C VAL A 77 -6.86 -0.03 0.13
N VAL A 78 -6.63 -0.24 -1.17
CA VAL A 78 -7.45 -1.17 -1.97
C VAL A 78 -7.21 -2.62 -1.56
N ALA A 79 -5.95 -3.02 -1.37
CA ALA A 79 -5.63 -4.36 -0.88
C ALA A 79 -6.17 -4.61 0.54
N ALA A 80 -6.11 -3.61 1.43
CA ALA A 80 -6.68 -3.73 2.77
C ALA A 80 -8.21 -3.86 2.73
N LYS A 81 -8.89 -3.13 1.85
CA LYS A 81 -10.34 -3.23 1.65
C LYS A 81 -10.72 -4.65 1.20
N GLU A 82 -10.03 -5.18 0.17
CA GLU A 82 -10.25 -6.56 -0.29
C GLU A 82 -10.03 -7.58 0.82
N ALA A 83 -8.95 -7.45 1.61
CA ALA A 83 -8.68 -8.35 2.73
C ALA A 83 -9.77 -8.33 3.80
N LEU A 84 -10.38 -7.18 4.06
CA LEU A 84 -11.49 -7.04 5.01
C LEU A 84 -12.79 -7.64 4.45
N GLU A 85 -13.04 -7.49 3.16
CA GLU A 85 -14.17 -8.13 2.46
C GLU A 85 -14.00 -9.66 2.46
N ASP A 86 -12.80 -10.17 2.18
CA ASP A 86 -12.47 -11.60 2.17
C ASP A 86 -12.63 -12.24 3.56
N CYS A 87 -12.31 -11.52 4.63
CA CYS A 87 -12.47 -12.05 5.99
C CYS A 87 -13.94 -12.22 6.41
N GLY A 88 -14.90 -11.60 5.74
CA GLY A 88 -16.33 -11.74 5.97
C GLY A 88 -16.84 -11.25 7.33
N SER A 89 -16.01 -10.59 8.12
CA SER A 89 -16.41 -10.06 9.43
C SER A 89 -17.02 -8.67 9.29
N ASP A 90 -18.12 -8.39 10.04
CA ASP A 90 -18.58 -7.01 10.17
C ASP A 90 -17.63 -6.26 11.11
N LEU A 91 -16.97 -5.23 10.58
CA LEU A 91 -16.02 -4.40 11.34
C LEU A 91 -16.68 -3.69 12.53
N LYS A 92 -18.02 -3.56 12.54
CA LYS A 92 -18.77 -2.93 13.62
C LYS A 92 -18.78 -3.77 14.90
N ASP A 93 -18.55 -5.08 14.77
CA ASP A 93 -18.51 -6.02 15.90
C ASP A 93 -17.13 -6.05 16.59
N LEU A 94 -16.13 -5.37 15.99
CA LEU A 94 -14.78 -5.32 16.53
C LEU A 94 -14.58 -4.09 17.42
N ASP A 95 -13.84 -4.26 18.52
CA ASP A 95 -13.34 -3.13 19.29
C ASP A 95 -12.26 -2.39 18.48
N PRO A 96 -12.49 -1.15 18.02
CA PRO A 96 -11.54 -0.44 17.18
C PRO A 96 -10.21 -0.17 17.85
N TYR A 97 -10.16 -0.11 19.18
CA TYR A 97 -8.91 0.07 19.94
C TYR A 97 -8.06 -1.21 20.03
N ARG A 98 -8.66 -2.35 19.67
CA ARG A 98 -7.99 -3.65 19.56
C ARG A 98 -7.63 -4.00 18.11
N CYS A 99 -7.94 -3.14 17.17
CA CYS A 99 -7.64 -3.29 15.75
C CYS A 99 -6.55 -2.29 15.35
N GLY A 100 -5.45 -2.79 14.83
CA GLY A 100 -4.30 -1.98 14.40
C GLY A 100 -3.98 -2.14 12.93
N VAL A 101 -3.06 -1.30 12.44
CA VAL A 101 -2.56 -1.33 11.06
C VAL A 101 -1.04 -1.27 11.07
N ILE A 102 -0.40 -2.33 10.58
CA ILE A 102 1.06 -2.41 10.47
C ILE A 102 1.40 -2.67 9.00
N ILE A 103 2.05 -1.72 8.35
CA ILE A 103 2.42 -1.81 6.93
C ILE A 103 3.93 -1.77 6.77
N GLY A 104 4.47 -2.66 5.93
CA GLY A 104 5.85 -2.60 5.50
C GLY A 104 5.98 -1.78 4.22
N CYS A 105 6.73 -0.66 4.27
CA CYS A 105 6.98 0.18 3.11
C CYS A 105 8.42 0.70 3.14
N GLY A 106 9.22 0.32 2.13
CA GLY A 106 10.66 0.61 2.11
C GLY A 106 11.01 2.07 1.79
N VAL A 107 10.20 2.78 1.01
CA VAL A 107 10.55 4.11 0.49
C VAL A 107 9.43 5.14 0.69
N GLY A 108 8.18 4.76 0.46
CA GLY A 108 7.07 5.71 0.38
C GLY A 108 6.93 6.35 -1.01
N GLY A 109 6.55 7.62 -1.06
CA GLY A 109 6.20 8.36 -2.27
C GLY A 109 7.38 8.96 -3.02
N LEU A 110 8.13 8.15 -3.77
CA LEU A 110 9.28 8.60 -4.55
C LEU A 110 8.87 9.49 -5.73
N GLU A 111 7.79 9.16 -6.43
CA GLU A 111 7.26 9.95 -7.55
C GLU A 111 6.84 11.35 -7.07
N MET A 112 6.14 11.43 -5.94
CA MET A 112 5.77 12.70 -5.33
C MET A 112 7.01 13.53 -4.96
N THR A 113 8.05 12.89 -4.41
CA THR A 113 9.31 13.55 -4.07
C THR A 113 9.95 14.15 -5.31
N GLN A 114 10.10 13.38 -6.38
CA GLN A 114 10.67 13.84 -7.65
C GLN A 114 9.85 15.00 -8.24
N LYS A 115 8.54 14.88 -8.28
CA LYS A 115 7.63 15.91 -8.79
C LYS A 115 7.74 17.23 -8.02
N GLN A 116 7.74 17.16 -6.68
CA GLN A 116 7.83 18.37 -5.86
C GLN A 116 9.23 18.99 -5.91
N HIS A 117 10.28 18.18 -6.06
CA HIS A 117 11.63 18.68 -6.28
C HIS A 117 11.74 19.45 -7.62
N SER A 118 11.19 18.92 -8.71
CA SER A 118 11.14 19.64 -9.99
C SER A 118 10.37 20.95 -9.88
N ILE A 119 9.22 20.95 -9.21
CA ILE A 119 8.43 22.17 -8.95
C ILE A 119 9.25 23.19 -8.14
N TYR A 120 10.00 22.74 -7.14
CA TYR A 120 10.85 23.60 -6.35
C TYR A 120 11.92 24.28 -7.21
N LEU A 121 12.60 23.54 -8.06
CA LEU A 121 13.65 24.07 -8.95
C LEU A 121 13.08 25.06 -9.99
N GLU A 122 11.93 24.76 -10.58
CA GLU A 122 11.33 25.56 -11.64
C GLU A 122 10.57 26.80 -11.13
N LYS A 123 9.85 26.67 -10.00
CA LYS A 123 8.84 27.63 -9.54
C LYS A 123 9.06 28.16 -8.13
N GLY A 124 10.10 27.67 -7.46
CA GLY A 124 10.47 28.07 -6.10
C GLY A 124 9.64 27.44 -4.98
N PRO A 125 10.04 27.68 -3.70
CA PRO A 125 9.49 26.97 -2.52
C PRO A 125 7.99 27.21 -2.28
N ASN A 126 7.46 28.35 -2.68
CA ASN A 126 6.06 28.71 -2.46
C ASN A 126 5.07 27.92 -3.34
N ARG A 127 5.56 27.09 -4.25
CA ARG A 127 4.76 26.25 -5.14
C ARG A 127 4.76 24.78 -4.74
N ILE A 128 5.47 24.41 -3.69
CA ILE A 128 5.43 23.06 -3.14
C ILE A 128 4.04 22.76 -2.58
N SER A 129 3.52 21.58 -2.88
CA SER A 129 2.20 21.16 -2.38
C SER A 129 2.17 21.05 -0.85
N PRO A 130 1.14 21.56 -0.15
CA PRO A 130 0.96 21.32 1.27
C PRO A 130 0.72 19.83 1.58
N PHE A 131 0.33 19.03 0.59
CA PHE A 131 0.18 17.57 0.70
C PHE A 131 1.46 16.78 0.40
N PHE A 132 2.59 17.48 0.13
CA PHE A 132 3.85 16.81 -0.19
C PHE A 132 4.24 15.79 0.88
N VAL A 133 4.34 16.22 2.13
CA VAL A 133 4.75 15.33 3.22
C VAL A 133 3.74 14.19 3.44
N PRO A 134 2.44 14.44 3.59
CA PRO A 134 1.45 13.34 3.73
C PRO A 134 1.43 12.34 2.56
N MET A 135 1.76 12.76 1.36
CA MET A 135 1.81 11.85 0.21
C MET A 135 3.14 11.10 0.09
N MET A 136 4.23 11.64 0.65
CA MET A 136 5.57 11.10 0.49
C MET A 136 5.93 10.08 1.57
N ILE A 137 5.58 10.33 2.85
CA ILE A 137 6.07 9.51 3.96
C ILE A 137 5.44 8.10 3.98
N SER A 138 6.25 7.09 4.23
CA SER A 138 5.90 5.67 4.13
C SER A 138 4.79 5.22 5.08
N ASN A 139 4.68 5.83 6.28
CA ASN A 139 3.67 5.47 7.27
C ASN A 139 2.25 5.92 6.90
N MET A 140 2.09 6.79 5.90
CA MET A 140 0.76 7.25 5.50
C MET A 140 -0.09 6.18 4.83
N ALA A 141 0.51 5.14 4.27
CA ALA A 141 -0.24 3.97 3.83
C ALA A 141 -1.05 3.36 4.98
N GLY A 142 -0.40 3.13 6.13
CA GLY A 142 -1.07 2.66 7.35
C GLY A 142 -2.06 3.68 7.90
N GLY A 143 -1.69 4.96 7.91
CA GLY A 143 -2.58 6.04 8.35
C GLY A 143 -3.87 6.13 7.55
N GLN A 144 -3.80 6.02 6.22
CA GLN A 144 -4.98 6.03 5.36
C GLN A 144 -5.87 4.80 5.55
N VAL A 145 -5.28 3.61 5.69
CA VAL A 145 -6.04 2.40 6.02
C VAL A 145 -6.74 2.57 7.38
N ALA A 146 -6.04 3.02 8.41
CA ALA A 146 -6.61 3.20 9.75
C ALA A 146 -7.78 4.21 9.75
N MET A 147 -7.65 5.33 9.02
CA MET A 147 -8.72 6.31 8.90
C MET A 147 -9.97 5.73 8.21
N LYS A 148 -9.79 4.90 7.18
CA LYS A 148 -10.92 4.31 6.44
C LYS A 148 -11.61 3.17 7.17
N THR A 149 -10.88 2.45 8.00
CA THR A 149 -11.40 1.32 8.79
C THR A 149 -11.86 1.73 10.20
N ASN A 150 -11.52 2.95 10.63
CA ASN A 150 -11.66 3.40 12.02
C ASN A 150 -10.87 2.55 13.02
N PHE A 151 -9.81 1.87 12.60
CA PHE A 151 -8.92 1.13 13.49
C PHE A 151 -8.06 2.11 14.31
N ARG A 152 -8.09 1.98 15.63
CA ARG A 152 -7.52 2.93 16.60
C ARG A 152 -6.44 2.31 17.49
N GLY A 153 -6.11 1.06 17.28
CA GLY A 153 -4.96 0.40 17.89
C GLY A 153 -3.63 0.85 17.27
N ASP A 154 -2.60 0.03 17.44
CA ASP A 154 -1.26 0.34 16.94
C ASP A 154 -1.27 0.64 15.43
N ASN A 155 -0.67 1.76 15.04
CA ASN A 155 -0.53 2.15 13.63
C ASN A 155 0.89 2.64 13.38
N TYR A 156 1.67 1.85 12.64
CA TYR A 156 3.03 2.23 12.26
C TYR A 156 3.51 1.51 10.98
N CYS A 157 4.62 2.00 10.46
CA CYS A 157 5.28 1.43 9.29
C CYS A 157 6.61 0.81 9.70
N THR A 158 6.87 -0.42 9.25
CA THR A 158 8.20 -1.03 9.32
C THR A 158 8.98 -0.72 8.06
N VAL A 159 10.23 -0.28 8.22
CA VAL A 159 11.11 0.11 7.11
C VAL A 159 12.39 -0.72 7.22
N THR A 160 12.45 -1.83 6.50
CA THR A 160 13.58 -2.76 6.45
C THR A 160 13.84 -3.23 5.02
N ALA A 161 13.83 -2.30 4.08
CA ALA A 161 14.01 -2.52 2.64
C ALA A 161 13.09 -3.66 2.13
N CYS A 162 13.61 -4.66 1.43
CA CYS A 162 12.85 -5.80 0.90
C CYS A 162 12.19 -6.66 1.97
N ALA A 163 12.65 -6.61 3.23
CA ALA A 163 12.08 -7.35 4.35
C ALA A 163 10.92 -6.60 5.05
N SER A 164 10.57 -5.38 4.65
CA SER A 164 9.58 -4.55 5.34
C SER A 164 8.22 -5.25 5.53
N ALA A 165 7.71 -5.90 4.49
CA ALA A 165 6.42 -6.59 4.56
C ALA A 165 6.45 -7.79 5.52
N THR A 166 7.51 -8.61 5.47
CA THR A 166 7.69 -9.75 6.39
C THR A 166 7.83 -9.28 7.83
N HIS A 167 8.53 -8.16 8.05
CA HIS A 167 8.65 -7.53 9.36
C HIS A 167 7.28 -7.07 9.87
N ALA A 168 6.47 -6.39 9.04
CA ALA A 168 5.12 -5.97 9.40
C ALA A 168 4.23 -7.15 9.84
N ILE A 169 4.27 -8.27 9.10
CA ILE A 169 3.54 -9.51 9.43
C ILE A 169 4.01 -10.07 10.78
N GLY A 170 5.34 -10.11 11.02
CA GLY A 170 5.93 -10.57 12.27
C GLY A 170 5.51 -9.73 13.46
N GLU A 171 5.47 -8.41 13.32
CA GLU A 171 5.01 -7.49 14.37
C GLU A 171 3.52 -7.66 14.65
N ALA A 172 2.67 -7.75 13.60
CA ALA A 172 1.24 -8.01 13.76
C ALA A 172 0.99 -9.34 14.49
N PHE A 173 1.72 -10.41 14.11
CA PHE A 173 1.66 -11.69 14.79
C PHE A 173 1.96 -11.57 16.28
N ARG A 174 3.05 -10.89 16.67
CA ARG A 174 3.44 -10.70 18.08
C ARG A 174 2.39 -9.91 18.84
N LYS A 175 1.91 -8.80 18.27
CA LYS A 175 0.90 -7.94 18.91
C LYS A 175 -0.38 -8.71 19.26
N ILE A 176 -0.87 -9.54 18.32
CA ILE A 176 -2.06 -10.37 18.56
C ILE A 176 -1.76 -11.49 19.58
N LYS A 177 -0.63 -12.19 19.41
CA LYS A 177 -0.21 -13.28 20.28
C LYS A 177 -0.08 -12.84 21.74
N ASP A 178 0.52 -11.68 21.97
CA ASP A 178 0.79 -11.13 23.31
C ASP A 178 -0.42 -10.34 23.86
N GLY A 179 -1.45 -10.13 23.07
CA GLY A 179 -2.73 -9.54 23.50
C GLY A 179 -2.75 -8.01 23.51
N TYR A 180 -1.86 -7.35 22.79
CA TYR A 180 -1.91 -5.90 22.57
C TYR A 180 -3.01 -5.51 21.57
N LEU A 181 -3.24 -6.37 20.57
CA LEU A 181 -4.30 -6.23 19.58
C LEU A 181 -5.24 -7.45 19.63
#